data_4305503d7578659fe67b9829cdddf0ab
#
_entry.id   4305503d7578659fe67b9829cdddf0ab
#
_cell.length_a   1.000
_cell.length_b   1.000
_cell.length_c   1.000
_cell.angle_alpha   90.00
_cell.angle_beta   90.00
_cell.angle_gamma   90.00
#
_symmetry.space_group_name_H-M   'P 1'
#
loop_
_entity.id
_entity.type
_entity.pdbx_description
1 polymer ?
#
loop_
_entity_poly.entity_id
_entity_poly.type
_entity_poly.pdbx_seq_one_letter_code
_entity_poly.pdbx_strand_id
1 'polypeptide(L)'
;FIAFIGLQNAGIVVNSSSTCVTLHSFNVFTGTETWATIFPMLITILAVFAIGAMSKKKVRGAVLWGILGAAVVYYAVGLLTVPGFYASAVAPNLTSDFFGAFRDFGTQSFLAVFKTGFDFSAYIDANGVGPFVIMLLTTMLAFCMVDMFDTLGTLYGACSAGGLLDKDGNVPNMDRAMLADACATCVGAACGTSTVTTFVESSAGVAEGGRTGLSSMATAAMFFIAMFLSPVAQLIPTYACAAALIYVGVLMMSNVRNIDWDDPAAAVTGFVTVAFMPLTYNISYGIAFGLISYVFVKIFTGKIKEINAGTWIISILFTLMFFLTR
;
A
#
# COMPACT_ATOMS: atom_id res chain seq x y z
N PHE A 1 0.19 0.30 8.19
CA PHE A 1 -0.98 0.50 7.33
C PHE A 1 -1.19 -0.69 6.39
N ILE A 2 -0.19 -1.13 5.60
CA ILE A 2 -0.32 -2.27 4.66
C ILE A 2 -0.79 -3.56 5.36
N ALA A 3 -0.24 -3.89 6.54
CA ALA A 3 -0.71 -5.05 7.33
C ALA A 3 -2.17 -4.91 7.74
N PHE A 4 -2.62 -3.71 8.07
CA PHE A 4 -4.00 -3.44 8.42
C PHE A 4 -4.95 -3.65 7.23
N ILE A 5 -4.57 -3.17 6.03
CA ILE A 5 -5.30 -3.47 4.79
C ILE A 5 -5.35 -5.00 4.56
N GLY A 6 -4.24 -5.69 4.77
CA GLY A 6 -4.19 -7.15 4.67
C GLY A 6 -5.19 -7.84 5.63
N LEU A 7 -5.26 -7.39 6.88
CA LEU A 7 -6.21 -7.92 7.88
C LEU A 7 -7.68 -7.67 7.49
N GLN A 8 -7.98 -6.50 6.90
CA GLN A 8 -9.32 -6.20 6.39
C GLN A 8 -9.66 -7.01 5.14
N ASN A 9 -8.74 -7.12 4.18
CA ASN A 9 -8.93 -7.94 2.98
C ASN A 9 -9.10 -9.44 3.31
N ALA A 10 -8.49 -9.89 4.40
CA ALA A 10 -8.71 -11.22 4.93
C ALA A 10 -10.05 -11.38 5.66
N GLY A 11 -10.78 -10.29 5.89
CA GLY A 11 -12.00 -10.30 6.70
C GLY A 11 -11.77 -10.51 8.19
N ILE A 12 -10.52 -10.55 8.67
CA ILE A 12 -10.18 -10.77 10.09
C ILE A 12 -10.55 -9.54 10.91
N VAL A 13 -10.30 -8.35 10.36
CA VAL A 13 -10.68 -7.06 10.95
C VAL A 13 -11.80 -6.47 10.12
N VAL A 14 -12.90 -6.12 10.77
CA VAL A 14 -14.10 -5.55 10.13
C VAL A 14 -14.45 -4.21 10.75
N ASN A 15 -15.15 -3.38 9.98
CA ASN A 15 -15.60 -2.08 10.48
C ASN A 15 -16.65 -2.24 11.57
N SER A 16 -16.58 -1.40 12.59
CA SER A 16 -17.51 -1.35 13.71
C SER A 16 -18.00 0.07 13.95
N SER A 17 -19.29 0.25 14.11
CA SER A 17 -19.89 1.57 14.40
C SER A 17 -19.50 2.12 15.78
N SER A 18 -19.08 1.28 16.71
CA SER A 18 -18.75 1.67 18.08
C SER A 18 -17.25 1.90 18.29
N THR A 19 -16.38 1.15 17.59
CA THR A 19 -14.94 1.11 17.85
C THR A 19 -14.08 1.35 16.63
N CYS A 20 -14.65 1.87 15.54
CA CYS A 20 -14.08 1.98 14.20
C CYS A 20 -13.78 0.61 13.57
N VAL A 21 -13.08 -0.27 14.27
CA VAL A 21 -12.76 -1.62 13.81
C VAL A 21 -12.91 -2.63 14.96
N THR A 22 -13.26 -3.86 14.61
CA THR A 22 -13.34 -4.98 15.54
C THR A 22 -12.84 -6.26 14.89
N LEU A 23 -12.54 -7.26 15.70
CA LEU A 23 -12.22 -8.59 15.22
C LEU A 23 -13.53 -9.25 14.72
N HIS A 24 -13.47 -9.88 13.55
CA HIS A 24 -14.58 -10.69 13.04
C HIS A 24 -14.90 -11.84 13.99
N SER A 25 -16.17 -12.18 14.14
CA SER A 25 -16.57 -13.32 14.97
C SER A 25 -16.14 -14.63 14.32
N PHE A 26 -15.45 -15.48 15.07
CA PHE A 26 -15.12 -16.85 14.65
C PHE A 26 -16.10 -17.89 15.18
N ASN A 27 -17.26 -17.45 15.66
CA ASN A 27 -18.22 -18.33 16.33
C ASN A 27 -19.16 -19.02 15.32
N VAL A 28 -18.80 -20.23 14.93
CA VAL A 28 -19.61 -21.11 14.08
C VAL A 28 -20.76 -21.77 14.85
N PHE A 29 -20.61 -21.94 16.17
CA PHE A 29 -21.52 -22.76 16.98
C PHE A 29 -22.82 -22.06 17.34
N THR A 30 -22.86 -20.73 17.36
CA THR A 30 -24.08 -19.95 17.66
C THR A 30 -24.88 -19.56 16.42
N GLY A 31 -24.46 -20.02 15.22
CA GLY A 31 -25.19 -19.79 13.98
C GLY A 31 -25.11 -18.38 13.40
N THR A 32 -24.26 -17.51 13.96
CA THR A 32 -24.05 -16.16 13.43
C THR A 32 -23.10 -16.15 12.24
N GLU A 33 -22.17 -17.12 12.17
CA GLU A 33 -21.17 -17.22 11.11
C GLU A 33 -21.19 -18.60 10.46
N THR A 34 -20.86 -18.66 9.18
CA THR A 34 -20.78 -19.89 8.42
C THR A 34 -19.34 -20.35 8.25
N TRP A 35 -19.12 -21.64 8.07
CA TRP A 35 -17.79 -22.16 7.73
C TRP A 35 -17.22 -21.50 6.50
N ALA A 36 -18.06 -21.21 5.51
CA ALA A 36 -17.66 -20.52 4.27
C ALA A 36 -17.02 -19.14 4.50
N THR A 37 -17.39 -18.44 5.57
CA THR A 37 -16.84 -17.13 5.94
C THR A 37 -15.53 -17.27 6.72
N ILE A 38 -15.42 -18.29 7.56
CA ILE A 38 -14.29 -18.41 8.51
C ILE A 38 -13.08 -19.12 7.92
N PHE A 39 -13.27 -20.17 7.08
CA PHE A 39 -12.14 -20.93 6.56
C PHE A 39 -11.14 -20.08 5.73
N PRO A 40 -11.55 -19.05 4.95
CA PRO A 40 -10.61 -18.19 4.25
C PRO A 40 -9.71 -17.40 5.19
N MET A 41 -10.27 -16.90 6.31
CA MET A 41 -9.51 -16.18 7.33
C MET A 41 -8.45 -17.07 7.97
N LEU A 42 -8.81 -18.32 8.30
CA LEU A 42 -7.87 -19.30 8.83
C LEU A 42 -6.74 -19.62 7.85
N ILE A 43 -7.07 -19.76 6.58
CA ILE A 43 -6.06 -19.97 5.52
C ILE A 43 -5.12 -18.77 5.44
N THR A 44 -5.63 -17.55 5.51
CA THR A 44 -4.78 -16.34 5.53
C THR A 44 -3.81 -16.37 6.70
N ILE A 45 -4.29 -16.68 7.92
CA ILE A 45 -3.44 -16.75 9.12
C ILE A 45 -2.35 -17.82 8.96
N LEU A 46 -2.73 -19.02 8.51
CA LEU A 46 -1.79 -20.11 8.25
C LEU A 46 -0.75 -19.73 7.18
N ALA A 47 -1.19 -19.03 6.12
CA ALA A 47 -0.31 -18.57 5.05
C ALA A 47 0.71 -17.54 5.55
N VAL A 48 0.32 -16.61 6.44
CA VAL A 48 1.26 -15.67 7.06
C VAL A 48 2.35 -16.41 7.82
N PHE A 49 1.99 -17.41 8.63
CA PHE A 49 2.97 -18.23 9.35
C PHE A 49 3.85 -19.05 8.42
N ALA A 50 3.27 -19.61 7.35
CA ALA A 50 4.03 -20.37 6.35
C ALA A 50 5.05 -19.48 5.61
N ILE A 51 4.65 -18.27 5.18
CA ILE A 51 5.54 -17.29 4.56
C ILE A 51 6.68 -16.92 5.54
N GLY A 52 6.36 -16.63 6.79
CA GLY A 52 7.36 -16.32 7.82
C GLY A 52 8.36 -17.46 8.06
N ALA A 53 7.88 -18.70 8.12
CA ALA A 53 8.72 -19.88 8.27
C ALA A 53 9.63 -20.12 7.05
N MET A 54 9.10 -19.96 5.83
CA MET A 54 9.87 -20.09 4.59
C MET A 54 10.91 -18.98 4.46
N SER A 55 10.55 -17.76 4.80
CA SER A 55 11.47 -16.61 4.81
C SER A 55 12.62 -16.82 5.79
N LYS A 56 12.34 -17.31 7.02
CA LYS A 56 13.38 -17.66 7.98
C LYS A 56 14.34 -18.73 7.46
N LYS A 57 13.82 -19.69 6.69
CA LYS A 57 14.63 -20.73 6.03
C LYS A 57 15.33 -20.23 4.75
N LYS A 58 15.24 -18.94 4.43
CA LYS A 58 15.82 -18.32 3.22
C LYS A 58 15.37 -18.99 1.92
N VAL A 59 14.11 -19.46 1.87
CA VAL A 59 13.52 -20.00 0.64
C VAL A 59 13.31 -18.86 -0.34
N ARG A 60 13.87 -18.98 -1.54
CA ARG A 60 13.69 -17.98 -2.61
C ARG A 60 12.23 -17.91 -3.02
N GLY A 61 11.68 -16.70 -3.10
CA GLY A 61 10.27 -16.49 -3.45
C GLY A 61 9.28 -16.97 -2.38
N ALA A 62 9.63 -16.94 -1.09
CA ALA A 62 8.78 -17.39 0.01
C ALA A 62 7.37 -16.78 -0.02
N VAL A 63 7.25 -15.49 -0.37
CA VAL A 63 5.97 -14.79 -0.49
C VAL A 63 5.15 -15.36 -1.65
N LEU A 64 5.76 -15.57 -2.82
CA LEU A 64 5.10 -16.16 -3.99
C LEU A 64 4.59 -17.57 -3.69
N TRP A 65 5.42 -18.43 -3.12
CA TRP A 65 5.02 -19.78 -2.71
C TRP A 65 3.92 -19.76 -1.66
N GLY A 66 3.96 -18.78 -0.76
CA GLY A 66 2.90 -18.58 0.23
C GLY A 66 1.56 -18.22 -0.39
N ILE A 67 1.54 -17.28 -1.35
CA ILE A 67 0.33 -16.89 -2.09
C ILE A 67 -0.23 -18.10 -2.87
N LEU A 68 0.61 -18.77 -3.67
CA LEU A 68 0.19 -19.90 -4.48
C LEU A 68 -0.28 -21.08 -3.61
N GLY A 69 0.45 -21.38 -2.53
CA GLY A 69 0.05 -22.41 -1.58
C GLY A 69 -1.28 -22.10 -0.89
N ALA A 70 -1.46 -20.86 -0.45
CA ALA A 70 -2.73 -20.42 0.13
C ALA A 70 -3.89 -20.50 -0.86
N ALA A 71 -3.67 -20.12 -2.12
CA ALA A 71 -4.68 -20.23 -3.18
C ALA A 71 -5.06 -21.70 -3.43
N VAL A 72 -4.10 -22.60 -3.54
CA VAL A 72 -4.37 -24.04 -3.69
C VAL A 72 -5.16 -24.59 -2.52
N VAL A 73 -4.76 -24.28 -1.29
CA VAL A 73 -5.46 -24.73 -0.07
C VAL A 73 -6.87 -24.15 -0.02
N TYR A 74 -7.04 -22.87 -0.38
CA TYR A 74 -8.35 -22.22 -0.42
C TYR A 74 -9.31 -22.94 -1.35
N TYR A 75 -8.89 -23.24 -2.58
CA TYR A 75 -9.73 -23.95 -3.54
C TYR A 75 -9.97 -25.41 -3.12
N ALA A 76 -8.95 -26.10 -2.62
CA ALA A 76 -9.09 -27.49 -2.17
C ALA A 76 -10.08 -27.60 -1.00
N VAL A 77 -9.92 -26.77 0.05
CA VAL A 77 -10.81 -26.77 1.20
C VAL A 77 -12.21 -26.31 0.80
N GLY A 78 -12.33 -25.23 0.01
CA GLY A 78 -13.62 -24.70 -0.42
C GLY A 78 -14.44 -25.73 -1.23
N LEU A 79 -13.81 -26.42 -2.20
CA LEU A 79 -14.47 -27.45 -3.00
C LEU A 79 -14.91 -28.67 -2.19
N LEU A 80 -14.15 -29.03 -1.14
CA LEU A 80 -14.43 -30.19 -0.30
C LEU A 80 -15.47 -29.91 0.79
N THR A 81 -15.54 -28.67 1.28
CA THR A 81 -16.30 -28.38 2.53
C THR A 81 -17.48 -27.43 2.33
N VAL A 82 -17.52 -26.67 1.23
CA VAL A 82 -18.57 -25.66 1.01
C VAL A 82 -19.44 -26.06 -0.21
N PRO A 83 -20.72 -26.38 0.01
CA PRO A 83 -21.65 -26.68 -1.10
C PRO A 83 -21.77 -25.48 -2.05
N GLY A 84 -21.69 -25.73 -3.37
CA GLY A 84 -21.81 -24.68 -4.38
C GLY A 84 -20.60 -23.76 -4.55
N PHE A 85 -19.48 -24.03 -3.90
CA PHE A 85 -18.26 -23.22 -3.92
C PHE A 85 -17.73 -23.01 -5.36
N TYR A 86 -17.81 -24.03 -6.20
CA TYR A 86 -17.39 -23.91 -7.61
C TYR A 86 -18.14 -22.78 -8.35
N ALA A 87 -19.46 -22.75 -8.21
CA ALA A 87 -20.30 -21.76 -8.89
C ALA A 87 -20.11 -20.33 -8.34
N SER A 88 -19.80 -20.19 -7.06
CA SER A 88 -19.66 -18.89 -6.39
C SER A 88 -18.25 -18.31 -6.47
N ALA A 89 -17.21 -19.13 -6.37
CA ALA A 89 -15.85 -18.67 -6.22
C ALA A 89 -14.92 -19.01 -7.39
N VAL A 90 -15.20 -20.08 -8.15
CA VAL A 90 -14.32 -20.52 -9.24
C VAL A 90 -14.85 -20.04 -10.59
N ALA A 91 -16.11 -20.35 -10.92
CA ALA A 91 -16.68 -20.09 -12.22
C ALA A 91 -16.67 -18.60 -12.62
N PRO A 92 -16.95 -17.62 -11.76
CA PRO A 92 -16.91 -16.20 -12.12
C PRO A 92 -15.51 -15.70 -12.48
N ASN A 93 -14.46 -16.29 -11.89
CA ASN A 93 -13.07 -15.89 -12.08
C ASN A 93 -12.37 -16.69 -13.19
N LEU A 94 -13.03 -17.70 -13.74
CA LEU A 94 -12.47 -18.52 -14.81
C LEU A 94 -12.73 -17.84 -16.17
N THR A 95 -11.81 -16.98 -16.59
CA THR A 95 -11.84 -16.34 -17.90
C THR A 95 -10.75 -16.90 -18.79
N SER A 96 -11.04 -17.06 -20.08
CA SER A 96 -10.07 -17.48 -21.10
C SER A 96 -9.60 -16.34 -22.00
N ASP A 97 -10.01 -15.10 -21.70
CA ASP A 97 -9.64 -13.94 -22.51
C ASP A 97 -8.26 -13.39 -22.10
N PHE A 98 -7.20 -13.98 -22.64
CA PHE A 98 -5.81 -13.56 -22.40
C PHE A 98 -5.46 -12.21 -23.00
N PHE A 99 -6.26 -11.71 -23.95
CA PHE A 99 -6.06 -10.41 -24.58
C PHE A 99 -7.01 -9.33 -24.05
N GLY A 100 -7.97 -9.70 -23.19
CA GLY A 100 -8.94 -8.78 -22.61
C GLY A 100 -8.28 -7.59 -21.91
N ALA A 101 -7.25 -7.86 -21.12
CA ALA A 101 -6.51 -6.81 -20.41
C ALA A 101 -5.88 -5.77 -21.37
N PHE A 102 -5.36 -6.19 -22.51
CA PHE A 102 -4.82 -5.28 -23.52
C PHE A 102 -5.90 -4.49 -24.24
N ARG A 103 -7.01 -5.14 -24.59
CA ARG A 103 -8.14 -4.47 -25.21
C ARG A 103 -8.73 -3.42 -24.28
N ASP A 104 -8.93 -3.76 -23.00
CA ASP A 104 -9.50 -2.86 -22.00
C ASP A 104 -8.53 -1.72 -21.68
N PHE A 105 -7.23 -2.01 -21.59
CA PHE A 105 -6.20 -0.98 -21.47
C PHE A 105 -6.28 0.02 -22.64
N GLY A 106 -6.31 -0.45 -23.89
CA GLY A 106 -6.33 0.42 -25.06
C GLY A 106 -7.63 1.21 -25.24
N THR A 107 -8.77 0.65 -24.83
CA THR A 107 -10.09 1.27 -25.03
C THR A 107 -10.57 2.11 -23.86
N GLN A 108 -10.29 1.69 -22.63
CA GLN A 108 -10.87 2.27 -21.42
C GLN A 108 -9.85 3.11 -20.63
N SER A 109 -8.57 2.67 -20.56
CA SER A 109 -7.59 3.26 -19.65
C SER A 109 -6.61 4.20 -20.36
N PHE A 110 -6.08 3.78 -21.51
CA PHE A 110 -5.02 4.53 -22.19
C PHE A 110 -5.49 5.92 -22.63
N LEU A 111 -4.82 6.94 -22.12
CA LEU A 111 -5.13 8.36 -22.34
C LEU A 111 -6.56 8.77 -21.93
N ALA A 112 -7.23 7.99 -21.07
CA ALA A 112 -8.56 8.32 -20.58
C ALA A 112 -8.58 9.67 -19.83
N VAL A 113 -7.50 10.01 -19.15
CA VAL A 113 -7.34 11.29 -18.45
C VAL A 113 -7.51 12.49 -19.40
N PHE A 114 -7.04 12.39 -20.65
CA PHE A 114 -7.16 13.46 -21.64
C PHE A 114 -8.52 13.48 -22.36
N LYS A 115 -9.28 12.37 -22.29
CA LYS A 115 -10.61 12.29 -22.92
C LYS A 115 -11.72 12.78 -21.98
N THR A 116 -11.70 12.30 -20.72
CA THR A 116 -12.76 12.54 -19.74
C THR A 116 -12.25 12.99 -18.38
N GLY A 117 -10.95 12.79 -18.08
CA GLY A 117 -10.39 13.03 -16.76
C GLY A 117 -10.31 14.50 -16.35
N PHE A 118 -10.36 15.44 -17.30
CA PHE A 118 -10.40 16.89 -17.05
C PHE A 118 -11.80 17.48 -17.14
N ASP A 119 -12.84 16.66 -17.30
CA ASP A 119 -14.21 17.13 -17.29
C ASP A 119 -14.75 17.19 -15.85
N PHE A 120 -14.65 18.36 -15.24
CA PHE A 120 -15.17 18.65 -13.91
C PHE A 120 -16.48 19.42 -13.92
N SER A 121 -17.13 19.55 -15.09
CA SER A 121 -18.34 20.34 -15.26
C SER A 121 -19.43 19.98 -14.26
N ALA A 122 -19.73 18.69 -14.09
CA ALA A 122 -20.74 18.21 -13.17
C ALA A 122 -20.48 18.60 -11.69
N TYR A 123 -19.20 18.60 -11.27
CA TYR A 123 -18.84 19.01 -9.91
C TYR A 123 -18.93 20.54 -9.75
N ILE A 124 -18.46 21.29 -10.74
CA ILE A 124 -18.49 22.76 -10.74
C ILE A 124 -19.91 23.28 -10.76
N ASP A 125 -20.81 22.67 -11.54
CA ASP A 125 -22.23 23.02 -11.62
C ASP A 125 -22.95 22.77 -10.29
N ALA A 126 -22.56 21.69 -9.56
CA ALA A 126 -23.16 21.34 -8.27
C ALA A 126 -22.63 22.18 -7.10
N ASN A 127 -21.34 22.54 -7.08
CA ASN A 127 -20.67 23.10 -5.91
C ASN A 127 -20.06 24.48 -6.14
N GLY A 128 -19.93 24.91 -7.39
CA GLY A 128 -19.28 26.18 -7.78
C GLY A 128 -17.76 26.04 -7.95
N VAL A 129 -17.15 27.07 -8.55
CA VAL A 129 -15.72 27.10 -8.90
C VAL A 129 -14.83 27.20 -7.66
N GLY A 130 -15.22 27.93 -6.62
CA GLY A 130 -14.44 28.12 -5.39
C GLY A 130 -14.14 26.80 -4.67
N PRO A 131 -15.17 26.02 -4.27
CA PRO A 131 -14.99 24.69 -3.68
C PRO A 131 -14.25 23.72 -4.58
N PHE A 132 -14.41 23.79 -5.90
CA PHE A 132 -13.66 22.98 -6.85
C PHE A 132 -12.15 23.25 -6.77
N VAL A 133 -11.72 24.51 -6.79
CA VAL A 133 -10.30 24.88 -6.71
C VAL A 133 -9.70 24.42 -5.38
N ILE A 134 -10.41 24.61 -4.28
CA ILE A 134 -9.96 24.15 -2.95
C ILE A 134 -9.80 22.62 -2.94
N MET A 135 -10.82 21.89 -3.41
CA MET A 135 -10.77 20.43 -3.50
C MET A 135 -9.60 19.97 -4.37
N LEU A 136 -9.40 20.58 -5.54
CA LEU A 136 -8.30 20.21 -6.44
C LEU A 136 -6.93 20.40 -5.78
N LEU A 137 -6.69 21.58 -5.20
CA LEU A 137 -5.40 21.89 -4.55
C LEU A 137 -5.12 20.99 -3.34
N THR A 138 -6.14 20.75 -2.50
CA THR A 138 -5.96 19.88 -1.32
C THR A 138 -5.75 18.44 -1.70
N THR A 139 -6.44 17.93 -2.72
CA THR A 139 -6.26 16.56 -3.23
C THR A 139 -4.89 16.39 -3.88
N MET A 140 -4.46 17.35 -4.70
CA MET A 140 -3.12 17.34 -5.30
C MET A 140 -2.03 17.35 -4.23
N LEU A 141 -2.17 18.19 -3.20
CA LEU A 141 -1.23 18.23 -2.08
C LEU A 141 -1.19 16.89 -1.34
N ALA A 142 -2.35 16.33 -1.03
CA ALA A 142 -2.44 15.05 -0.31
C ALA A 142 -1.76 13.93 -1.09
N PHE A 143 -2.06 13.75 -2.37
CA PHE A 143 -1.44 12.72 -3.20
C PHE A 143 0.07 12.94 -3.40
N CYS A 144 0.49 14.18 -3.65
CA CYS A 144 1.91 14.51 -3.77
C CYS A 144 2.68 14.18 -2.49
N MET A 145 2.12 14.49 -1.32
CA MET A 145 2.77 14.17 -0.05
C MET A 145 2.84 12.66 0.21
N VAL A 146 1.77 11.91 -0.10
CA VAL A 146 1.77 10.45 0.04
C VAL A 146 2.85 9.83 -0.85
N ASP A 147 2.84 10.17 -2.14
CA ASP A 147 3.78 9.65 -3.13
C ASP A 147 5.23 9.95 -2.73
N MET A 148 5.51 11.19 -2.34
CA MET A 148 6.84 11.61 -1.91
C MET A 148 7.32 10.86 -0.65
N PHE A 149 6.49 10.75 0.39
CA PHE A 149 6.90 10.08 1.63
C PHE A 149 6.97 8.57 1.49
N ASP A 150 6.11 7.97 0.66
CA ASP A 150 6.17 6.55 0.35
C ASP A 150 7.47 6.22 -0.39
N THR A 151 7.79 6.98 -1.43
CA THR A 151 9.04 6.82 -2.19
C THR A 151 10.28 7.05 -1.33
N LEU A 152 10.31 8.09 -0.49
CA LEU A 152 11.43 8.32 0.44
C LEU A 152 11.63 7.14 1.40
N GLY A 153 10.54 6.64 1.98
CA GLY A 153 10.58 5.52 2.91
C GLY A 153 11.04 4.22 2.27
N THR A 154 10.51 3.91 1.08
CA THR A 154 10.83 2.69 0.36
C THR A 154 12.24 2.71 -0.23
N LEU A 155 12.70 3.84 -0.78
CA LEU A 155 14.08 4.01 -1.26
C LEU A 155 15.08 3.83 -0.11
N TYR A 156 14.83 4.49 1.03
CA TYR A 156 15.71 4.35 2.19
C TYR A 156 15.73 2.89 2.68
N GLY A 157 14.57 2.26 2.79
CA GLY A 157 14.45 0.87 3.21
C GLY A 157 15.18 -0.10 2.26
N ALA A 158 15.00 0.03 0.96
CA ALA A 158 15.63 -0.81 -0.04
C ALA A 158 17.15 -0.59 -0.11
N CYS A 159 17.61 0.67 -0.06
CA CYS A 159 19.04 1.01 -0.06
C CYS A 159 19.73 0.53 1.22
N SER A 160 19.08 0.66 2.38
CA SER A 160 19.59 0.15 3.65
C SER A 160 19.75 -1.37 3.62
N ALA A 161 18.71 -2.09 3.17
CA ALA A 161 18.74 -3.54 3.05
C ALA A 161 19.79 -4.04 2.04
N GLY A 162 20.02 -3.28 0.97
CA GLY A 162 21.00 -3.59 -0.07
C GLY A 162 22.43 -3.15 0.21
N GLY A 163 22.68 -2.45 1.32
CA GLY A 163 23.97 -1.85 1.62
C GLY A 163 24.41 -0.80 0.59
N LEU A 164 23.45 -0.03 0.07
CA LEU A 164 23.66 1.01 -0.95
C LEU A 164 23.70 2.43 -0.37
N LEU A 165 23.55 2.59 0.94
CA LEU A 165 23.69 3.87 1.61
C LEU A 165 25.14 4.36 1.52
N ASP A 166 25.32 5.67 1.44
CA ASP A 166 26.64 6.30 1.51
C ASP A 166 27.23 6.24 2.95
N LYS A 167 28.43 6.80 3.12
CA LYS A 167 29.12 6.79 4.41
C LYS A 167 28.39 7.58 5.50
N ASP A 168 27.55 8.53 5.09
CA ASP A 168 26.76 9.38 5.97
C ASP A 168 25.35 8.82 6.22
N GLY A 169 25.06 7.63 5.70
CA GLY A 169 23.77 6.95 5.82
C GLY A 169 22.65 7.48 4.91
N ASN A 170 22.99 8.25 3.89
CA ASN A 170 22.03 8.79 2.93
C ASN A 170 21.90 7.91 1.68
N VAL A 171 20.77 8.03 1.01
CA VAL A 171 20.55 7.39 -0.29
C VAL A 171 21.25 8.18 -1.39
N PRO A 172 22.20 7.59 -2.13
CA PRO A 172 22.90 8.28 -3.20
C PRO A 172 21.95 8.71 -4.32
N ASN A 173 22.15 9.93 -4.86
CA ASN A 173 21.34 10.48 -5.95
C ASN A 173 19.83 10.52 -5.67
N MET A 174 19.42 10.77 -4.43
CA MET A 174 18.02 10.83 -4.01
C MET A 174 17.18 11.73 -4.93
N ASP A 175 17.68 12.92 -5.28
CA ASP A 175 16.98 13.89 -6.16
C ASP A 175 16.63 13.28 -7.53
N ARG A 176 17.55 12.51 -8.11
CA ARG A 176 17.31 11.86 -9.40
C ARG A 176 16.34 10.70 -9.28
N ALA A 177 16.38 9.97 -8.19
CA ALA A 177 15.46 8.88 -7.91
C ALA A 177 14.03 9.42 -7.73
N MET A 178 13.86 10.49 -6.95
CA MET A 178 12.59 11.18 -6.76
C MET A 178 12.03 11.75 -8.07
N LEU A 179 12.91 12.35 -8.91
CA LEU A 179 12.50 12.84 -10.22
C LEU A 179 12.05 11.72 -11.16
N ALA A 180 12.73 10.58 -11.13
CA ALA A 180 12.35 9.42 -11.94
C ALA A 180 11.01 8.85 -11.52
N ASP A 181 10.75 8.79 -10.21
CA ASP A 181 9.49 8.37 -9.62
C ASP A 181 8.33 9.29 -10.02
N ALA A 182 8.51 10.60 -9.87
CA ALA A 182 7.52 11.60 -10.28
C ALA A 182 7.21 11.54 -11.79
N CYS A 183 8.23 11.37 -12.63
CA CYS A 183 8.04 11.18 -14.08
C CYS A 183 7.26 9.87 -14.37
N ALA A 184 7.58 8.80 -13.66
CA ALA A 184 6.89 7.51 -13.82
C ALA A 184 5.41 7.61 -13.40
N THR A 185 5.11 8.33 -12.31
CA THR A 185 3.74 8.62 -11.87
C THR A 185 2.96 9.41 -12.90
N CYS A 186 3.56 10.43 -13.54
CA CYS A 186 2.94 11.16 -14.65
C CYS A 186 2.64 10.27 -15.86
N VAL A 187 3.57 9.39 -16.24
CA VAL A 187 3.36 8.41 -17.32
C VAL A 187 2.28 7.41 -16.94
N GLY A 188 2.27 6.92 -15.70
CA GLY A 188 1.24 6.03 -15.18
C GLY A 188 -0.16 6.66 -15.25
N ALA A 189 -0.29 7.92 -14.84
CA ALA A 189 -1.54 8.65 -14.94
C ALA A 189 -2.02 8.79 -16.39
N ALA A 190 -1.12 9.07 -17.34
CA ALA A 190 -1.43 9.10 -18.76
C ALA A 190 -1.85 7.71 -19.29
N CYS A 191 -1.27 6.65 -18.77
CA CYS A 191 -1.67 5.27 -19.08
C CYS A 191 -2.97 4.84 -18.39
N GLY A 192 -3.51 5.63 -17.47
CA GLY A 192 -4.74 5.29 -16.73
C GLY A 192 -4.51 4.30 -15.61
N THR A 193 -3.29 4.22 -15.06
CA THR A 193 -2.97 3.43 -13.87
C THR A 193 -3.05 4.30 -12.61
N SER A 194 -3.04 3.66 -11.44
CA SER A 194 -2.81 4.35 -10.17
C SER A 194 -1.38 4.90 -10.13
N THR A 195 -1.01 5.58 -9.02
CA THR A 195 0.35 6.08 -8.85
C THR A 195 1.41 4.99 -9.10
N VAL A 196 2.50 5.37 -9.75
CA VAL A 196 3.67 4.51 -9.97
C VAL A 196 4.72 4.95 -8.96
N THR A 197 4.93 4.15 -7.94
CA THR A 197 5.84 4.45 -6.84
C THR A 197 6.86 3.33 -6.65
N THR A 198 7.90 3.57 -5.89
CA THR A 198 8.87 2.54 -5.50
C THR A 198 8.26 1.51 -4.57
N PHE A 199 8.56 0.23 -4.79
CA PHE A 199 8.08 -0.88 -3.96
C PHE A 199 9.18 -1.41 -3.05
N VAL A 200 8.82 -1.70 -1.79
CA VAL A 200 9.73 -2.31 -0.80
C VAL A 200 10.23 -3.67 -1.26
N GLU A 201 9.43 -4.41 -2.03
CA GLU A 201 9.76 -5.70 -2.63
C GLU A 201 10.98 -5.62 -3.56
N SER A 202 11.30 -4.44 -4.10
CA SER A 202 12.53 -4.18 -4.85
C SER A 202 13.78 -4.50 -4.04
N SER A 203 13.71 -4.44 -2.71
CA SER A 203 14.80 -4.83 -1.82
C SER A 203 15.21 -6.29 -1.99
N ALA A 204 14.28 -7.17 -2.36
CA ALA A 204 14.58 -8.57 -2.65
C ALA A 204 15.46 -8.71 -3.90
N GLY A 205 15.16 -7.96 -4.97
CA GLY A 205 15.98 -7.92 -6.18
C GLY A 205 17.37 -7.33 -5.93
N VAL A 206 17.47 -6.31 -5.09
CA VAL A 206 18.74 -5.70 -4.68
C VAL A 206 19.56 -6.68 -3.83
N ALA A 207 18.95 -7.43 -2.94
CA ALA A 207 19.62 -8.44 -2.13
C ALA A 207 20.18 -9.61 -2.95
N GLU A 208 19.52 -9.97 -4.06
CA GLU A 208 19.99 -10.99 -5.02
C GLU A 208 21.08 -10.46 -5.98
N GLY A 209 21.45 -9.18 -5.87
CA GLY A 209 22.55 -8.58 -6.63
C GLY A 209 22.11 -7.64 -7.76
N GLY A 210 20.83 -7.33 -7.90
CA GLY A 210 20.33 -6.35 -8.85
C GLY A 210 20.69 -4.92 -8.45
N ARG A 211 21.69 -4.33 -9.12
CA ARG A 211 22.24 -3.02 -8.74
C ARG A 211 22.29 -2.02 -9.91
N THR A 212 21.70 -2.39 -11.02
CA THR A 212 21.73 -1.58 -12.25
C THR A 212 20.34 -1.45 -12.83
N GLY A 213 20.12 -0.45 -13.69
CA GLY A 213 18.86 -0.28 -14.41
C GLY A 213 18.47 -1.49 -15.29
N LEU A 214 19.40 -2.40 -15.58
CA LEU A 214 19.09 -3.62 -16.32
C LEU A 214 18.15 -4.54 -15.53
N SER A 215 18.29 -4.62 -14.20
CA SER A 215 17.36 -5.39 -13.37
C SER A 215 15.96 -4.79 -13.38
N SER A 216 15.83 -3.45 -13.38
CA SER A 216 14.54 -2.77 -13.51
C SER A 216 13.90 -3.00 -14.89
N MET A 217 14.69 -3.03 -15.96
CA MET A 217 14.20 -3.36 -17.31
C MET A 217 13.70 -4.83 -17.37
N ALA A 218 14.42 -5.76 -16.74
CA ALA A 218 13.97 -7.15 -16.66
C ALA A 218 12.65 -7.26 -15.88
N THR A 219 12.50 -6.53 -14.77
CA THR A 219 11.25 -6.45 -14.02
C THR A 219 10.12 -5.90 -14.87
N ALA A 220 10.34 -4.81 -15.63
CA ALA A 220 9.35 -4.25 -16.54
C ALA A 220 8.92 -5.25 -17.62
N ALA A 221 9.86 -6.00 -18.20
CA ALA A 221 9.56 -7.05 -19.17
C ALA A 221 8.71 -8.17 -18.54
N MET A 222 9.00 -8.55 -17.29
CA MET A 222 8.19 -9.54 -16.58
C MET A 222 6.78 -9.03 -16.27
N PHE A 223 6.60 -7.77 -15.91
CA PHE A 223 5.27 -7.17 -15.76
C PHE A 223 4.51 -7.15 -17.09
N PHE A 224 5.18 -6.83 -18.20
CA PHE A 224 4.56 -6.89 -19.52
C PHE A 224 4.08 -8.31 -19.86
N ILE A 225 4.90 -9.34 -19.59
CA ILE A 225 4.49 -10.75 -19.76
C ILE A 225 3.33 -11.09 -18.82
N ALA A 226 3.34 -10.59 -17.58
CA ALA A 226 2.29 -10.85 -16.61
C ALA A 226 0.92 -10.30 -17.04
N MET A 227 0.85 -9.25 -17.89
CA MET A 227 -0.42 -8.78 -18.45
C MET A 227 -1.15 -9.88 -19.25
N PHE A 228 -0.42 -10.74 -19.96
CA PHE A 228 -1.02 -11.89 -20.66
C PHE A 228 -1.50 -12.98 -19.69
N LEU A 229 -0.95 -13.02 -18.48
CA LEU A 229 -1.37 -13.94 -17.43
C LEU A 229 -2.50 -13.39 -16.56
N SER A 230 -3.12 -12.28 -16.95
CA SER A 230 -4.25 -11.67 -16.24
C SER A 230 -5.36 -12.67 -15.86
N PRO A 231 -5.79 -13.61 -16.74
CA PRO A 231 -6.77 -14.63 -16.36
C PRO A 231 -6.31 -15.54 -15.22
N VAL A 232 -5.00 -15.85 -15.18
CA VAL A 232 -4.42 -16.65 -14.09
C VAL A 232 -4.36 -15.84 -12.80
N ALA A 233 -4.03 -14.54 -12.88
CA ALA A 233 -4.01 -13.66 -11.74
C ALA A 233 -5.38 -13.50 -11.08
N GLN A 234 -6.46 -13.49 -11.86
CA GLN A 234 -7.84 -13.43 -11.36
C GLN A 234 -8.26 -14.67 -10.56
N LEU A 235 -7.59 -15.80 -10.78
CA LEU A 235 -7.81 -17.02 -9.98
C LEU A 235 -7.16 -16.93 -8.59
N ILE A 236 -6.29 -15.96 -8.32
CA ILE A 236 -5.67 -15.84 -7.01
C ILE A 236 -6.66 -15.17 -6.06
N PRO A 237 -7.15 -15.85 -5.01
CA PRO A 237 -8.14 -15.29 -4.11
C PRO A 237 -7.55 -14.15 -3.27
N THR A 238 -8.35 -13.14 -2.98
CA THR A 238 -7.96 -11.98 -2.15
C THR A 238 -7.36 -12.41 -0.80
N TYR A 239 -7.85 -13.48 -0.21
CA TYR A 239 -7.36 -14.06 1.04
C TYR A 239 -5.90 -14.53 0.97
N ALA A 240 -5.47 -15.05 -0.18
CA ALA A 240 -4.07 -15.43 -0.40
C ALA A 240 -3.16 -14.20 -0.51
N CYS A 241 -3.61 -13.17 -1.24
CA CYS A 241 -2.89 -11.90 -1.35
C CYS A 241 -2.84 -11.16 0.00
N ALA A 242 -3.90 -11.22 0.80
CA ALA A 242 -3.96 -10.64 2.13
C ALA A 242 -2.84 -11.15 3.04
N ALA A 243 -2.51 -12.44 2.96
CA ALA A 243 -1.40 -13.02 3.72
C ALA A 243 -0.05 -12.37 3.37
N ALA A 244 0.18 -12.10 2.09
CA ALA A 244 1.39 -11.41 1.64
C ALA A 244 1.45 -9.96 2.14
N LEU A 245 0.32 -9.21 2.08
CA LEU A 245 0.23 -7.84 2.58
C LEU A 245 0.52 -7.77 4.09
N ILE A 246 -0.04 -8.70 4.87
CA ILE A 246 0.24 -8.78 6.31
C ILE A 246 1.73 -9.02 6.54
N TYR A 247 2.33 -9.97 5.81
CA TYR A 247 3.74 -10.30 5.98
C TYR A 247 4.68 -9.16 5.55
N VAL A 248 4.39 -8.48 4.45
CA VAL A 248 5.13 -7.27 4.02
C VAL A 248 5.06 -6.20 5.10
N GLY A 249 3.88 -5.97 5.68
CA GLY A 249 3.72 -5.06 6.80
C GLY A 249 4.57 -5.43 8.01
N VAL A 250 4.70 -6.75 8.33
CA VAL A 250 5.60 -7.22 9.40
C VAL A 250 7.06 -6.91 9.08
N LEU A 251 7.50 -7.10 7.84
CA LEU A 251 8.87 -6.74 7.42
C LEU A 251 9.15 -5.24 7.58
N MET A 252 8.18 -4.40 7.20
CA MET A 252 8.29 -2.94 7.33
C MET A 252 8.35 -2.47 8.79
N MET A 253 7.69 -3.18 9.70
CA MET A 253 7.76 -2.88 11.14
C MET A 253 9.17 -2.95 11.73
N SER A 254 10.10 -3.65 11.07
CA SER A 254 11.50 -3.66 11.50
C SER A 254 12.14 -2.27 11.53
N ASN A 255 11.66 -1.34 10.72
CA ASN A 255 12.17 0.04 10.65
C ASN A 255 11.76 0.89 11.87
N VAL A 256 10.73 0.48 12.61
CA VAL A 256 10.28 1.19 13.82
C VAL A 256 11.38 1.26 14.90
N ARG A 257 12.30 0.29 14.92
CA ARG A 257 13.47 0.31 15.82
C ARG A 257 14.48 1.44 15.53
N ASN A 258 14.41 2.02 14.32
CA ASN A 258 15.28 3.13 13.93
C ASN A 258 14.78 4.49 14.43
N ILE A 259 13.57 4.53 15.01
CA ILE A 259 13.02 5.72 15.65
C ILE A 259 13.75 5.91 16.98
N ASP A 260 14.22 7.12 17.22
CA ASP A 260 14.77 7.49 18.52
C ASP A 260 13.63 7.68 19.53
N TRP A 261 13.37 6.64 20.31
CA TRP A 261 12.32 6.64 21.33
C TRP A 261 12.68 7.41 22.59
N ASP A 262 13.95 7.78 22.77
CA ASP A 262 14.43 8.57 23.89
C ASP A 262 14.23 10.09 23.64
N ASP A 263 14.16 10.54 22.38
CA ASP A 263 13.75 11.91 22.04
C ASP A 263 12.21 12.00 22.01
N PRO A 264 11.60 12.77 22.93
CA PRO A 264 10.14 12.92 22.98
C PRO A 264 9.51 13.37 21.67
N ALA A 265 10.20 14.18 20.87
CA ALA A 265 9.69 14.65 19.59
C ALA A 265 9.62 13.51 18.57
N ALA A 266 10.67 12.70 18.47
CA ALA A 266 10.68 11.55 17.59
C ALA A 266 9.68 10.46 18.03
N ALA A 267 9.62 10.17 19.33
CA ALA A 267 8.73 9.18 19.91
C ALA A 267 7.25 9.50 19.68
N VAL A 268 6.82 10.73 20.01
CA VAL A 268 5.42 11.15 19.81
C VAL A 268 5.07 11.17 18.32
N THR A 269 5.96 11.70 17.48
CA THR A 269 5.76 11.71 16.01
C THR A 269 5.59 10.30 15.44
N GLY A 270 6.51 9.40 15.81
CA GLY A 270 6.49 8.01 15.36
C GLY A 270 5.21 7.29 15.81
N PHE A 271 4.85 7.42 17.08
CA PHE A 271 3.62 6.82 17.61
C PHE A 271 2.36 7.35 16.91
N VAL A 272 2.22 8.68 16.83
CA VAL A 272 1.04 9.30 16.19
C VAL A 272 0.94 8.89 14.72
N THR A 273 2.04 8.92 13.96
CA THR A 273 2.05 8.51 12.56
C THR A 273 1.58 7.05 12.41
N VAL A 274 2.18 6.14 13.17
CA VAL A 274 1.87 4.70 13.08
C VAL A 274 0.42 4.40 13.51
N ALA A 275 -0.07 5.07 14.54
CA ALA A 275 -1.42 4.84 15.07
C ALA A 275 -2.52 5.44 14.20
N PHE A 276 -2.33 6.68 13.71
CA PHE A 276 -3.38 7.39 12.98
C PHE A 276 -3.59 6.84 11.57
N MET A 277 -2.57 6.34 10.89
CA MET A 277 -2.73 5.73 9.55
C MET A 277 -3.81 4.64 9.49
N PRO A 278 -3.78 3.60 10.33
CA PRO A 278 -4.82 2.59 10.31
C PRO A 278 -6.16 3.08 10.89
N LEU A 279 -6.14 3.92 11.95
CA LEU A 279 -7.37 4.41 12.58
C LEU A 279 -8.18 5.33 11.67
N THR A 280 -7.52 6.13 10.84
CA THR A 280 -8.19 7.01 9.87
C THR A 280 -8.36 6.39 8.49
N TYR A 281 -7.82 5.18 8.30
CA TYR A 281 -7.73 4.52 6.99
C TYR A 281 -7.11 5.41 5.90
N ASN A 282 -6.15 6.25 6.30
CA ASN A 282 -5.57 7.24 5.41
C ASN A 282 -4.10 7.53 5.76
N ILE A 283 -3.20 7.28 4.79
CA ILE A 283 -1.76 7.50 4.94
C ILE A 283 -1.46 8.99 5.15
N SER A 284 -2.12 9.88 4.37
CA SER A 284 -1.91 11.33 4.45
C SER A 284 -2.21 11.87 5.84
N TYR A 285 -3.27 11.39 6.48
CA TYR A 285 -3.65 11.84 7.83
C TYR A 285 -2.63 11.39 8.87
N GLY A 286 -2.12 10.17 8.77
CA GLY A 286 -1.06 9.71 9.66
C GLY A 286 0.21 10.55 9.55
N ILE A 287 0.66 10.84 8.33
CA ILE A 287 1.83 11.70 8.08
C ILE A 287 1.57 13.12 8.59
N ALA A 288 0.40 13.68 8.28
CA ALA A 288 0.03 15.04 8.68
C ALA A 288 0.02 15.19 10.19
N PHE A 289 -0.68 14.32 10.92
CA PHE A 289 -0.72 14.33 12.38
C PHE A 289 0.67 14.10 12.99
N GLY A 290 1.49 13.22 12.39
CA GLY A 290 2.87 13.02 12.82
C GLY A 290 3.72 14.29 12.71
N LEU A 291 3.73 14.94 11.54
CA LEU A 291 4.50 16.17 11.32
C LEU A 291 4.02 17.33 12.18
N ILE A 292 2.71 17.50 12.30
CA ILE A 292 2.12 18.52 13.19
C ILE A 292 2.55 18.25 14.64
N SER A 293 2.47 16.99 15.09
CA SER A 293 2.92 16.61 16.45
C SER A 293 4.40 16.90 16.68
N TYR A 294 5.25 16.62 15.66
CA TYR A 294 6.68 16.93 15.73
C TYR A 294 6.92 18.43 15.98
N VAL A 295 6.26 19.29 15.19
CA VAL A 295 6.38 20.74 15.33
C VAL A 295 5.91 21.19 16.70
N PHE A 296 4.76 20.71 17.18
CA PHE A 296 4.26 21.08 18.52
C PHE A 296 5.22 20.65 19.63
N VAL A 297 5.71 19.42 19.62
CA VAL A 297 6.63 18.94 20.66
C VAL A 297 7.94 19.74 20.64
N LYS A 298 8.49 20.05 19.47
CA LYS A 298 9.71 20.90 19.36
C LYS A 298 9.48 22.33 19.85
N ILE A 299 8.29 22.89 19.66
CA ILE A 299 7.93 24.23 20.24
C ILE A 299 7.89 24.12 21.74
N PHE A 300 7.18 23.15 22.32
CA PHE A 300 7.04 23.02 23.78
C PHE A 300 8.35 22.65 24.48
N THR A 301 9.27 21.96 23.80
CA THR A 301 10.60 21.65 24.32
C THR A 301 11.64 22.79 24.10
N GLY A 302 11.22 23.92 23.51
CA GLY A 302 12.10 25.07 23.28
C GLY A 302 13.10 24.87 22.13
N LYS A 303 12.98 23.79 21.35
CA LYS A 303 13.91 23.44 20.26
C LYS A 303 13.41 23.91 18.87
N ILE A 304 12.78 25.09 18.82
CA ILE A 304 12.17 25.63 17.57
C ILE A 304 13.22 25.80 16.46
N LYS A 305 14.46 26.12 16.80
CA LYS A 305 15.54 26.33 15.82
C LYS A 305 15.99 25.06 15.11
N GLU A 306 15.65 23.89 15.64
CA GLU A 306 15.94 22.59 15.01
C GLU A 306 14.92 22.22 13.93
N ILE A 307 13.80 22.94 13.83
CA ILE A 307 12.76 22.66 12.83
C ILE A 307 13.19 23.27 11.49
N ASN A 308 13.32 22.42 10.48
CA ASN A 308 13.60 22.85 9.11
C ASN A 308 12.43 23.66 8.54
N ALA A 309 12.73 24.67 7.72
CA ALA A 309 11.73 25.48 7.03
C ALA A 309 10.73 24.64 6.21
N GLY A 310 11.21 23.56 5.55
CA GLY A 310 10.35 22.61 4.84
C GLY A 310 9.31 21.96 5.74
N THR A 311 9.71 21.52 6.94
CA THR A 311 8.80 20.92 7.93
C THR A 311 7.73 21.91 8.38
N TRP A 312 8.08 23.17 8.57
CA TRP A 312 7.13 24.24 8.87
C TRP A 312 6.09 24.42 7.76
N ILE A 313 6.56 24.56 6.52
CA ILE A 313 5.69 24.76 5.36
C ILE A 313 4.71 23.58 5.22
N ILE A 314 5.23 22.35 5.27
CA ILE A 314 4.40 21.15 5.12
C ILE A 314 3.37 21.03 6.26
N SER A 315 3.78 21.29 7.50
CA SER A 315 2.86 21.23 8.66
C SER A 315 1.76 22.28 8.59
N ILE A 316 2.06 23.49 8.11
CA ILE A 316 1.06 24.53 7.88
C ILE A 316 0.11 24.13 6.77
N LEU A 317 0.64 23.59 5.66
CA LEU A 317 -0.20 23.13 4.53
C LEU A 317 -1.15 21.99 4.95
N PHE A 318 -0.66 21.01 5.72
CA PHE A 318 -1.53 19.96 6.25
C PHE A 318 -2.57 20.50 7.24
N THR A 319 -2.18 21.45 8.09
CA THR A 319 -3.14 22.09 9.00
C THR A 319 -4.24 22.80 8.20
N LEU A 320 -3.88 23.59 7.20
CA LEU A 320 -4.85 24.23 6.31
C LEU A 320 -5.72 23.23 5.59
N MET A 321 -5.16 22.12 5.10
CA MET A 321 -5.91 21.04 4.47
C MET A 321 -7.02 20.52 5.38
N PHE A 322 -6.76 20.28 6.67
CA PHE A 322 -7.79 19.81 7.61
C PHE A 322 -8.94 20.79 7.83
N PHE A 323 -8.71 22.08 7.70
CA PHE A 323 -9.76 23.11 7.83
C PHE A 323 -10.50 23.38 6.51
N LEU A 324 -9.90 23.06 5.37
CA LEU A 324 -10.46 23.34 4.04
C LEU A 324 -11.15 22.14 3.40
N THR A 325 -10.78 20.91 3.77
CA THR A 325 -11.37 19.66 3.25
C THR A 325 -12.47 19.15 4.16
N ARG A 326 -13.65 19.73 4.07
CA ARG A 326 -14.89 19.11 4.55
C ARG A 326 -15.95 19.20 3.52
#